data_39751cc3d7418ebd64c14d51f5611098
#
_entry.id   39751cc3d7418ebd64c14d51f5611098
#
_cell.length_a   1.000
_cell.length_b   1.000
_cell.length_c   1.000
_cell.angle_alpha   90.00
_cell.angle_beta   90.00
_cell.angle_gamma   90.00
#
_symmetry.space_group_name_H-M   'P 1'
#
loop_
_entity.id
_entity.type
_entity.pdbx_description
1 polymer ?
#
loop_
_entity_poly.entity_id
_entity_poly.type
_entity_poly.pdbx_seq_one_letter_code
_entity_poly.pdbx_strand_id
1 'polypeptide(L)'
;MQRGAMENLFFIPAGRSTSNPAELVANGRLKLLLNRVESLFDWILIDSPPAVPVSDAGLMSNHCDGVLMVVRSTATPSDIARKARAEFDDKLLLGVVLNGTKHNSAEYRRYYGAYGKEDSR
;
A
#
# COMPACT_ATOMS: atom_id res chain seq x y z
N MET A 1 -4.18 -18.16 -8.31
CA MET A 1 -2.88 -17.61 -7.95
C MET A 1 -1.90 -17.87 -9.09
N GLN A 2 -1.11 -16.88 -9.48
CA GLN A 2 -0.16 -16.92 -10.59
C GLN A 2 1.24 -16.62 -10.06
N ARG A 3 2.26 -17.26 -10.63
CA ARG A 3 3.66 -17.00 -10.28
C ARG A 3 4.15 -15.75 -11.00
N GLY A 4 4.84 -14.87 -10.30
CA GLY A 4 5.49 -13.69 -10.87
C GLY A 4 6.81 -14.01 -11.55
N ALA A 5 7.42 -12.99 -12.16
CA ALA A 5 8.73 -13.10 -12.80
C ALA A 5 9.89 -13.21 -11.78
N MET A 6 9.67 -12.75 -10.55
CA MET A 6 10.65 -12.86 -9.46
C MET A 6 10.41 -14.15 -8.67
N GLU A 7 11.49 -14.72 -8.16
CA GLU A 7 11.41 -15.86 -7.25
C GLU A 7 10.60 -15.49 -6.00
N ASN A 8 9.75 -16.41 -5.55
CA ASN A 8 8.87 -16.24 -4.38
C ASN A 8 7.81 -15.12 -4.50
N LEU A 9 7.59 -14.55 -5.70
CA LEU A 9 6.53 -13.60 -5.95
C LEU A 9 5.32 -14.26 -6.60
N PHE A 10 4.14 -14.07 -6.01
CA PHE A 10 2.88 -14.62 -6.50
C PHE A 10 1.82 -13.52 -6.58
N PHE A 11 0.85 -13.67 -7.48
CA PHE A 11 -0.25 -12.73 -7.68
C PHE A 11 -1.59 -13.43 -7.62
N ILE A 12 -2.55 -12.74 -7.03
CA ILE A 12 -3.98 -13.04 -7.18
C ILE A 12 -4.60 -11.83 -7.88
N PRO A 13 -4.86 -11.91 -9.18
CA PRO A 13 -5.47 -10.80 -9.91
C PRO A 13 -6.91 -10.56 -9.43
N ALA A 14 -7.39 -9.33 -9.53
CA ALA A 14 -8.73 -8.94 -9.11
C ALA A 14 -9.86 -9.68 -9.86
N GLY A 15 -9.55 -10.22 -11.04
CA GLY A 15 -10.53 -10.96 -11.84
C GLY A 15 -11.47 -10.03 -12.62
N ARG A 16 -12.75 -10.41 -12.68
CA ARG A 16 -13.76 -9.62 -13.39
C ARG A 16 -14.32 -8.53 -12.49
N SER A 17 -14.62 -7.38 -13.09
CA SER A 17 -15.32 -6.31 -12.39
C SER A 17 -16.67 -6.79 -11.85
N THR A 18 -17.03 -6.33 -10.66
CA THR A 18 -18.30 -6.61 -10.01
C THR A 18 -19.07 -5.30 -9.77
N SER A 19 -20.38 -5.39 -9.70
CA SER A 19 -21.24 -4.23 -9.44
C SER A 19 -21.15 -3.72 -7.99
N ASN A 20 -20.73 -4.57 -7.06
CA ASN A 20 -20.67 -4.21 -5.64
C ASN A 20 -19.39 -4.76 -4.97
N PRO A 21 -18.22 -4.14 -5.17
CA PRO A 21 -16.95 -4.61 -4.59
C PRO A 21 -16.93 -4.51 -3.06
N ALA A 22 -17.53 -3.47 -2.47
CA ALA A 22 -17.60 -3.28 -1.02
C ALA A 22 -18.30 -4.45 -0.32
N GLU A 23 -19.37 -4.98 -0.92
CA GLU A 23 -20.07 -6.15 -0.39
C GLU A 23 -19.20 -7.40 -0.35
N LEU A 24 -18.32 -7.59 -1.34
CA LEU A 24 -17.39 -8.73 -1.35
C LEU A 24 -16.37 -8.65 -0.22
N VAL A 25 -15.96 -7.46 0.17
CA VAL A 25 -15.09 -7.24 1.33
C VAL A 25 -15.88 -7.45 2.62
N ALA A 26 -17.05 -6.84 2.74
CA ALA A 26 -17.88 -6.86 3.95
C ALA A 26 -18.44 -8.26 4.28
N ASN A 27 -18.71 -9.11 3.29
CA ASN A 27 -19.27 -10.45 3.49
C ASN A 27 -18.26 -11.51 3.96
N GLY A 28 -17.05 -11.10 4.33
CA GLY A 28 -16.02 -11.96 4.89
C GLY A 28 -15.22 -12.81 3.89
N ARG A 29 -15.46 -12.66 2.58
CA ARG A 29 -14.71 -13.41 1.54
C ARG A 29 -13.23 -13.08 1.54
N LEU A 30 -12.88 -11.80 1.76
CA LEU A 30 -11.48 -11.39 1.90
C LEU A 30 -10.81 -12.11 3.08
N LYS A 31 -11.46 -12.12 4.24
CA LYS A 31 -10.96 -12.85 5.42
C LYS A 31 -10.73 -14.33 5.15
N LEU A 32 -11.69 -14.98 4.48
CA LEU A 32 -11.55 -16.40 4.12
C LEU A 32 -10.38 -16.64 3.16
N LEU A 33 -10.13 -15.73 2.22
CA LEU A 33 -8.98 -15.80 1.32
C LEU A 33 -7.67 -15.65 2.12
N LEU A 34 -7.58 -14.62 2.97
CA LEU A 34 -6.39 -14.36 3.78
C LEU A 34 -6.05 -15.55 4.68
N ASN A 35 -7.02 -16.09 5.40
CA ASN A 35 -6.82 -17.28 6.24
C ASN A 35 -6.28 -18.51 5.48
N ARG A 36 -6.55 -18.60 4.18
CA ARG A 36 -6.02 -19.70 3.34
C ARG A 36 -4.59 -19.50 2.88
N VAL A 37 -4.14 -18.26 2.82
CA VAL A 37 -2.82 -17.94 2.23
C VAL A 37 -1.82 -17.46 3.28
N GLU A 38 -2.24 -17.03 4.46
CA GLU A 38 -1.37 -16.48 5.51
C GLU A 38 -0.26 -17.45 5.93
N SER A 39 -0.53 -18.76 5.96
CA SER A 39 0.48 -19.77 6.31
C SER A 39 1.45 -20.10 5.18
N LEU A 40 1.23 -19.57 3.98
CA LEU A 40 2.01 -19.86 2.78
C LEU A 40 3.03 -18.77 2.45
N PHE A 41 2.89 -17.58 3.05
CA PHE A 41 3.67 -16.39 2.70
C PHE A 41 4.10 -15.62 3.94
N ASP A 42 5.32 -15.11 3.93
CA ASP A 42 5.83 -14.20 4.97
C ASP A 42 5.19 -12.81 4.87
N TRP A 43 4.83 -12.40 3.65
CA TRP A 43 4.20 -11.11 3.34
C TRP A 43 3.03 -11.27 2.40
N ILE A 44 1.92 -10.62 2.73
CA ILE A 44 0.74 -10.51 1.87
C ILE A 44 0.46 -9.02 1.67
N LEU A 45 0.56 -8.54 0.44
CA LEU A 45 0.27 -7.16 0.08
C LEU A 45 -1.10 -7.09 -0.61
N ILE A 46 -1.98 -6.25 -0.08
CA ILE A 46 -3.29 -6.01 -0.66
C ILE A 46 -3.25 -4.63 -1.35
N ASP A 47 -3.37 -4.63 -2.67
CA ASP A 47 -3.53 -3.39 -3.45
C ASP A 47 -5.00 -2.97 -3.41
N SER A 48 -5.26 -1.76 -2.92
CA SER A 48 -6.60 -1.24 -2.68
C SER A 48 -6.94 -0.06 -3.60
N PRO A 49 -8.23 0.20 -3.85
CA PRO A 49 -8.68 1.47 -4.40
C PRO A 49 -8.20 2.66 -3.54
N PRO A 50 -8.23 3.89 -4.08
CA PRO A 50 -7.94 5.09 -3.29
C PRO A 50 -8.85 5.18 -2.05
N ALA A 51 -8.28 5.53 -0.89
CA ALA A 51 -9.02 5.62 0.37
C ALA A 51 -10.11 6.72 0.37
N VAL A 52 -10.01 7.69 -0.54
CA VAL A 52 -11.03 8.73 -0.79
C VAL A 52 -11.33 8.71 -2.29
N PRO A 53 -12.59 8.68 -2.74
CA PRO A 53 -13.86 8.85 -2.01
C PRO A 53 -14.54 7.55 -1.52
N VAL A 54 -13.90 6.38 -1.63
CA VAL A 54 -14.55 5.09 -1.29
C VAL A 54 -13.98 4.49 -0.01
N SER A 55 -14.85 3.94 0.84
CA SER A 55 -14.48 3.35 2.14
C SER A 55 -13.88 1.94 2.05
N ASP A 56 -13.71 1.39 0.85
CA ASP A 56 -13.27 0.01 0.66
C ASP A 56 -11.89 -0.25 1.29
N ALA A 57 -10.96 0.71 1.17
CA ALA A 57 -9.63 0.61 1.78
C ALA A 57 -9.70 0.54 3.32
N GLY A 58 -10.59 1.31 3.96
CA GLY A 58 -10.85 1.25 5.39
C GLY A 58 -11.40 -0.12 5.82
N LEU A 59 -12.36 -0.68 5.06
CA LEU A 59 -12.89 -2.02 5.32
C LEU A 59 -11.82 -3.12 5.16
N MET A 60 -10.97 -2.99 4.14
CA MET A 60 -9.87 -3.95 3.90
C MET A 60 -8.82 -3.89 5.01
N SER A 61 -8.51 -2.71 5.54
CA SER A 61 -7.51 -2.50 6.59
C SER A 61 -7.83 -3.24 7.89
N ASN A 62 -9.12 -3.49 8.18
CA ASN A 62 -9.56 -4.28 9.34
C ASN A 62 -9.10 -5.75 9.30
N HIS A 63 -8.58 -6.20 8.16
CA HIS A 63 -8.06 -7.56 7.97
C HIS A 63 -6.54 -7.58 7.78
N CYS A 64 -5.85 -6.47 8.03
CA CYS A 64 -4.41 -6.30 7.84
C CYS A 64 -3.72 -6.01 9.16
N ASP A 65 -2.45 -6.38 9.27
CA ASP A 65 -1.60 -6.05 10.41
C ASP A 65 -1.08 -4.61 10.32
N GLY A 66 -1.14 -3.99 9.14
CA GLY A 66 -0.73 -2.61 8.94
C GLY A 66 -1.12 -2.05 7.59
N VAL A 67 -1.09 -0.72 7.50
CA VAL A 67 -1.40 0.06 6.29
C VAL A 67 -0.20 0.90 5.90
N LEU A 68 0.22 0.80 4.66
CA LEU A 68 1.18 1.70 4.05
C LEU A 68 0.43 2.66 3.12
N MET A 69 0.35 3.92 3.52
CA MET A 69 -0.35 4.94 2.72
C MET A 69 0.57 5.48 1.63
N VAL A 70 0.10 5.46 0.38
CA VAL A 70 0.85 5.99 -0.77
C VAL A 70 0.21 7.28 -1.27
N VAL A 71 0.96 8.38 -1.24
CA VAL A 71 0.52 9.72 -1.67
C VAL A 71 1.30 10.11 -2.92
N ARG A 72 0.61 10.60 -3.95
CA ARG A 72 1.27 11.11 -5.18
C ARG A 72 1.67 12.57 -4.99
N SER A 73 2.97 12.84 -5.04
CA SER A 73 3.60 14.14 -4.73
C SER A 73 2.98 15.33 -5.48
N THR A 74 2.66 15.17 -6.76
CA THR A 74 2.21 16.29 -7.60
C THR A 74 0.72 16.23 -7.93
N ALA A 75 0.00 15.23 -7.43
CA ALA A 75 -1.39 14.96 -7.82
C ALA A 75 -2.36 14.88 -6.64
N THR A 76 -1.88 14.62 -5.42
CA THR A 76 -2.74 14.49 -4.24
C THR A 76 -2.64 15.76 -3.38
N PRO A 77 -3.70 16.58 -3.27
CA PRO A 77 -3.75 17.71 -2.35
C PRO A 77 -3.58 17.27 -0.89
N SER A 78 -2.95 18.10 -0.08
CA SER A 78 -2.61 17.76 1.32
C SER A 78 -3.83 17.55 2.22
N ASP A 79 -4.94 18.24 1.93
CA ASP A 79 -6.22 18.06 2.64
C ASP A 79 -6.86 16.71 2.32
N ILE A 80 -6.75 16.25 1.05
CA ILE A 80 -7.20 14.92 0.65
C ILE A 80 -6.33 13.84 1.29
N ALA A 81 -5.01 14.02 1.35
CA ALA A 81 -4.12 13.10 2.04
C ALA A 81 -4.45 12.99 3.54
N ARG A 82 -4.76 14.13 4.20
CA ARG A 82 -5.20 14.11 5.61
C ARG A 82 -6.54 13.42 5.81
N LYS A 83 -7.51 13.61 4.91
CA LYS A 83 -8.78 12.90 4.94
C LYS A 83 -8.58 11.39 4.77
N ALA A 84 -7.76 11.00 3.80
CA ALA A 84 -7.45 9.58 3.58
C ALA A 84 -6.79 8.95 4.82
N ARG A 85 -5.87 9.66 5.47
CA ARG A 85 -5.25 9.19 6.72
C ARG A 85 -6.26 8.97 7.83
N ALA A 86 -7.27 9.82 7.94
CA ALA A 86 -8.31 9.73 8.98
C ALA A 86 -9.23 8.50 8.84
N GLU A 87 -9.21 7.83 7.69
CA GLU A 87 -9.94 6.57 7.47
C GLU A 87 -9.30 5.36 8.17
N PHE A 88 -8.05 5.51 8.65
CA PHE A 88 -7.31 4.42 9.27
C PHE A 88 -7.03 4.68 10.74
N ASP A 89 -7.11 3.63 11.57
CA ASP A 89 -6.67 3.68 12.97
C ASP A 89 -5.16 4.00 13.01
N ASP A 90 -4.75 4.87 13.92
CA ASP A 90 -3.35 5.27 14.11
C ASP A 90 -2.42 4.07 14.39
N LYS A 91 -2.94 3.02 15.00
CA LYS A 91 -2.18 1.80 15.30
C LYS A 91 -1.89 0.94 14.07
N LEU A 92 -2.70 1.08 13.02
CA LEU A 92 -2.54 0.32 11.78
C LEU A 92 -1.64 1.04 10.78
N LEU A 93 -1.47 2.37 10.88
CA LEU A 93 -0.70 3.14 9.93
C LEU A 93 0.81 2.97 10.17
N LEU A 94 1.46 2.17 9.34
CA LEU A 94 2.91 1.91 9.37
C LEU A 94 3.72 3.13 8.89
N GLY A 95 3.18 3.90 7.95
CA GLY A 95 3.85 5.06 7.40
C GLY A 95 3.22 5.57 6.11
N VAL A 96 3.85 6.61 5.55
CA VAL A 96 3.43 7.26 4.30
C VAL A 96 4.58 7.26 3.30
N VAL A 97 4.30 6.82 2.08
CA VAL A 97 5.22 6.90 0.94
C VAL A 97 4.80 8.05 0.03
N LEU A 98 5.70 8.99 -0.22
CA LEU A 98 5.50 10.05 -1.20
C LEU A 98 6.01 9.57 -2.57
N ASN A 99 5.09 9.14 -3.42
CA ASN A 99 5.39 8.59 -4.74
C ASN A 99 5.36 9.67 -5.83
N GLY A 100 6.06 9.44 -6.94
CA GLY A 100 6.09 10.35 -8.08
C GLY A 100 6.79 11.69 -7.81
N THR A 101 7.71 11.72 -6.86
CA THR A 101 8.56 12.90 -6.64
C THR A 101 9.49 13.10 -7.84
N LYS A 102 9.55 14.34 -8.34
CA LYS A 102 10.58 14.70 -9.31
C LYS A 102 11.92 14.75 -8.55
N HIS A 103 12.78 13.79 -8.78
CA HIS A 103 14.13 13.86 -8.25
C HIS A 103 14.85 15.08 -8.85
N ASN A 104 15.02 16.13 -8.06
CA ASN A 104 16.03 17.12 -8.34
C ASN A 104 17.39 16.48 -7.93
N SER A 105 18.07 15.91 -8.90
CA SER A 105 19.34 15.18 -8.69
C SER A 105 20.40 16.03 -7.96
N ALA A 106 20.29 17.35 -8.03
CA ALA A 106 21.18 18.29 -7.36
C ALA A 106 20.91 18.37 -5.83
N GLU A 107 19.63 18.40 -5.42
CA GLU A 107 19.25 18.39 -3.99
C GLU A 107 19.53 17.05 -3.32
N TYR A 108 19.23 15.96 -4.02
CA TYR A 108 19.52 14.61 -3.52
C TYR A 108 21.01 14.40 -3.27
N ARG A 109 21.90 14.85 -4.19
CA ARG A 109 23.36 14.81 -3.99
C ARG A 109 23.83 15.70 -2.83
N ARG A 110 23.14 16.80 -2.54
CA ARG A 110 23.50 17.71 -1.45
C ARG A 110 23.22 17.12 -0.08
N TYR A 111 22.12 16.36 0.07
CA TYR A 111 21.73 15.73 1.34
C TYR A 111 22.35 14.35 1.54
N TYR A 112 22.47 13.55 0.50
CA TYR A 112 22.91 12.15 0.61
C TYR A 112 24.33 11.90 0.10
N GLY A 113 24.91 12.79 -0.68
CA GLY A 113 26.29 12.69 -1.15
C GLY A 113 27.34 12.83 -0.03
N ALA A 114 26.95 13.34 1.12
CA ALA A 114 27.81 13.44 2.30
C ALA A 114 27.88 12.12 3.10
N TYR A 115 26.87 11.24 3.01
CA TYR A 115 26.80 9.98 3.75
C TYR A 115 27.47 8.79 3.05
N GLY A 116 27.84 8.93 1.77
CA GLY A 116 28.43 7.85 0.97
C GLY A 116 29.97 7.80 0.94
N LYS A 117 30.67 8.52 1.80
CA LYS A 117 32.15 8.61 1.77
C LYS A 117 32.90 7.94 2.94
N GLU A 118 32.22 7.20 3.80
CA GLU A 118 32.88 6.62 5.00
C GLU A 118 33.19 5.11 4.96
N ASP A 119 32.95 4.40 3.86
CA ASP A 119 33.36 2.99 3.77
C ASP A 119 34.29 2.72 2.60
N SER A 120 35.46 3.33 2.65
CA SER A 120 36.65 2.95 1.80
C SER A 120 37.94 3.26 2.54
N ARG A 121 38.19 2.49 3.61
CA ARG A 121 39.55 2.28 4.15
C ARG A 121 39.66 0.90 4.73
#